data_b693a310a2544aabaf8d168c2decb69c
#
_entry.id   b693a310a2544aabaf8d168c2decb69c
#
_cell.length_a   1.000
_cell.length_b   1.000
_cell.length_c   1.000
_cell.angle_alpha   90.00
_cell.angle_beta   90.00
_cell.angle_gamma   90.00
#
_symmetry.space_group_name_H-M   'P 1'
#
loop_
_entity.id
_entity.type
_entity.pdbx_description
1 polymer ?
#
loop_
_entity_poly.entity_id
_entity_poly.type
_entity_poly.pdbx_seq_one_letter_code
_entity_poly.pdbx_strand_id
1 'polypeptide(L)'
;TVDLEYVPIAGVNTLAGAVDVLRRAQRDNAGLMIDVHHFHRALDKPEDLDGLPREWFHFAHLCDAQGEIPADRAEMTRILREERLYVGEGGIPVADILNRLPEMVHSIELPHLARAREFGYAEHAFRCLESAKAYAAANPRPR
;
A
#
# COMPACT_ATOMS: atom_id res chain seq x y z
N THR A 1 -18.11 7.29 -2.72
CA THR A 1 -17.37 6.22 -3.43
C THR A 1 -17.15 5.02 -2.50
N VAL A 2 -16.88 3.88 -3.11
CA VAL A 2 -16.44 2.65 -2.42
C VAL A 2 -15.18 2.20 -3.10
N ASP A 3 -14.10 2.07 -2.34
CA ASP A 3 -12.82 1.64 -2.87
C ASP A 3 -12.53 0.20 -2.46
N LEU A 4 -12.23 -0.63 -3.45
CA LEU A 4 -11.84 -2.03 -3.24
C LEU A 4 -10.35 -2.08 -2.91
N GLU A 5 -10.02 -2.63 -1.75
CA GLU A 5 -8.67 -3.05 -1.39
C GLU A 5 -8.55 -4.57 -1.55
N TYR A 6 -7.58 -5.03 -2.30
CA TYR A 6 -7.24 -6.45 -2.31
C TYR A 6 -6.11 -6.75 -1.32
N VAL A 7 -6.17 -7.93 -0.74
CA VAL A 7 -5.21 -8.34 0.30
C VAL A 7 -4.69 -9.75 -0.04
N PRO A 8 -3.36 -9.97 -0.12
CA PRO A 8 -2.77 -11.24 -0.57
C PRO A 8 -3.25 -12.49 0.16
N ILE A 9 -3.74 -12.34 1.37
CA ILE A 9 -4.27 -13.42 2.20
C ILE A 9 -5.81 -13.55 2.15
N ALA A 10 -6.49 -12.76 1.31
CA ALA A 10 -7.95 -12.75 1.17
C ALA A 10 -8.42 -13.47 -0.10
N GLY A 11 -9.73 -13.44 -0.37
CA GLY A 11 -10.32 -14.02 -1.57
C GLY A 11 -10.01 -13.24 -2.85
N VAL A 12 -9.96 -11.90 -2.77
CA VAL A 12 -9.43 -11.03 -3.82
C VAL A 12 -8.00 -10.68 -3.38
N ASN A 13 -7.01 -11.25 -4.01
CA ASN A 13 -5.63 -11.27 -3.52
C ASN A 13 -4.58 -10.75 -4.51
N THR A 14 -5.00 -10.27 -5.67
CA THR A 14 -4.13 -9.68 -6.70
C THR A 14 -4.79 -8.46 -7.32
N LEU A 15 -3.97 -7.58 -7.92
CA LEU A 15 -4.46 -6.45 -8.71
C LEU A 15 -5.42 -6.91 -9.83
N ALA A 16 -5.05 -7.95 -10.57
CA ALA A 16 -5.89 -8.48 -11.64
C ALA A 16 -7.26 -8.96 -11.14
N GLY A 17 -7.31 -9.61 -9.98
CA GLY A 17 -8.57 -10.02 -9.34
C GLY A 17 -9.43 -8.82 -8.94
N ALA A 18 -8.84 -7.79 -8.38
CA ALA A 18 -9.56 -6.55 -8.01
C ALA A 18 -10.11 -5.83 -9.25
N VAL A 19 -9.31 -5.75 -10.31
CA VAL A 19 -9.72 -5.16 -11.60
C VAL A 19 -10.91 -5.93 -12.21
N ASP A 20 -10.90 -7.28 -12.16
CA ASP A 20 -12.02 -8.08 -12.63
C ASP A 20 -13.31 -7.80 -11.85
N VAL A 21 -13.21 -7.68 -10.52
CA VAL A 21 -14.36 -7.31 -9.67
C VAL A 21 -14.93 -5.95 -10.06
N LEU A 22 -14.09 -4.92 -10.23
CA LEU A 22 -14.55 -3.58 -10.60
C LEU A 22 -15.19 -3.56 -11.99
N ARG A 23 -14.58 -4.23 -12.95
CA ARG A 23 -15.13 -4.34 -14.32
C ARG A 23 -16.51 -5.02 -14.35
N ARG A 24 -16.70 -6.05 -13.52
CA ARG A 24 -18.00 -6.73 -13.40
C ARG A 24 -19.02 -5.93 -12.62
N ALA A 25 -18.60 -5.18 -11.62
CA ALA A 25 -19.48 -4.33 -10.81
C ALA A 25 -20.14 -3.23 -11.65
N GLN A 26 -19.44 -2.68 -12.63
CA GLN A 26 -19.92 -1.61 -13.53
C GLN A 26 -20.59 -0.46 -12.77
N ARG A 27 -19.88 0.08 -11.75
CA ARG A 27 -20.38 1.16 -10.91
C ARG A 27 -19.45 2.37 -10.97
N ASP A 28 -20.00 3.54 -11.27
CA ASP A 28 -19.26 4.79 -11.40
C ASP A 28 -18.73 5.30 -10.04
N ASN A 29 -19.28 4.80 -8.93
CA ASN A 29 -18.86 5.14 -7.58
C ASN A 29 -17.91 4.11 -6.95
N ALA A 30 -17.41 3.16 -7.72
CA ALA A 30 -16.45 2.15 -7.27
C ALA A 30 -15.03 2.51 -7.75
N GLY A 31 -14.07 2.35 -6.86
CA GLY A 31 -12.65 2.62 -7.11
C GLY A 31 -11.75 1.49 -6.63
N LEU A 32 -10.46 1.67 -6.86
CA LEU A 32 -9.40 0.77 -6.47
C LEU A 32 -8.44 1.51 -5.52
N MET A 33 -8.29 1.01 -4.32
CA MET A 33 -7.31 1.50 -3.38
C MET A 33 -6.06 0.61 -3.43
N ILE A 34 -4.91 1.24 -3.59
CA ILE A 34 -3.62 0.56 -3.59
C ILE A 34 -2.96 0.73 -2.21
N ASP A 35 -2.82 -0.38 -1.50
CA ASP A 35 -1.88 -0.48 -0.39
C ASP A 35 -0.54 -1.00 -0.94
N VAL A 36 0.53 -0.24 -0.78
CA VAL A 36 1.85 -0.58 -1.33
C VAL A 36 2.38 -1.92 -0.77
N HIS A 37 2.02 -2.27 0.48
CA HIS A 37 2.38 -3.55 1.07
C HIS A 37 1.64 -4.69 0.38
N HIS A 38 0.33 -4.56 0.18
CA HIS A 38 -0.47 -5.60 -0.47
C HIS A 38 -0.06 -5.78 -1.93
N PHE A 39 0.18 -4.68 -2.62
CA PHE A 39 0.70 -4.68 -3.99
C PHE A 39 2.00 -5.49 -4.10
N HIS A 40 2.97 -5.17 -3.27
CA HIS A 40 4.26 -5.87 -3.26
C HIS A 40 4.11 -7.35 -2.87
N ARG A 41 3.31 -7.67 -1.85
CA ARG A 41 3.09 -9.05 -1.38
C ARG A 41 2.29 -9.91 -2.35
N ALA A 42 1.49 -9.31 -3.22
CA ALA A 42 0.78 -9.99 -4.32
C ALA A 42 1.69 -10.28 -5.53
N LEU A 43 2.96 -9.80 -5.52
CA LEU A 43 3.89 -9.89 -6.65
C LEU A 43 3.42 -9.10 -7.89
N ASP A 44 2.50 -8.15 -7.70
CA ASP A 44 2.09 -7.25 -8.76
C ASP A 44 3.24 -6.30 -9.13
N LYS A 45 3.31 -5.89 -10.38
CA LYS A 45 4.39 -5.03 -10.90
C LYS A 45 3.86 -3.61 -11.11
N PRO A 46 4.69 -2.57 -10.87
CA PRO A 46 4.25 -1.19 -11.11
C PRO A 46 3.65 -0.98 -12.51
N GLU A 47 4.17 -1.67 -13.53
CA GLU A 47 3.66 -1.62 -14.90
C GLU A 47 2.23 -2.14 -15.05
N ASP A 48 1.77 -3.00 -14.16
CA ASP A 48 0.40 -3.54 -14.17
C ASP A 48 -0.65 -2.46 -13.86
N LEU A 49 -0.22 -1.31 -13.31
CA LEU A 49 -1.07 -0.13 -13.08
C LEU A 49 -1.27 0.70 -14.36
N ASP A 50 -0.40 0.53 -15.36
CA ASP A 50 -0.48 1.27 -16.60
C ASP A 50 -1.77 0.86 -17.38
N GLY A 51 -2.48 1.84 -17.90
CA GLY A 51 -3.70 1.58 -18.66
C GLY A 51 -4.94 1.30 -17.82
N LEU A 52 -4.86 1.31 -16.48
CA LEU A 52 -6.04 1.31 -15.63
C LEU A 52 -6.69 2.70 -15.61
N PRO A 53 -8.04 2.79 -15.51
CA PRO A 53 -8.73 4.07 -15.43
C PRO A 53 -8.23 4.90 -14.25
N ARG A 54 -7.73 6.11 -14.52
CA ARG A 54 -7.16 6.96 -13.46
C ARG A 54 -8.20 7.42 -12.44
N GLU A 55 -9.45 7.50 -12.85
CA GLU A 55 -10.61 7.82 -12.01
C GLU A 55 -10.95 6.75 -10.98
N TRP A 56 -10.37 5.55 -11.08
CA TRP A 56 -10.54 4.51 -10.07
C TRP A 56 -9.73 4.77 -8.81
N PHE A 57 -8.68 5.60 -8.89
CA PHE A 57 -7.73 5.80 -7.79
C PHE A 57 -8.05 7.07 -7.02
N HIS A 58 -8.53 6.92 -5.78
CA HIS A 58 -8.89 8.05 -4.93
C HIS A 58 -7.85 8.33 -3.85
N PHE A 59 -7.21 7.29 -3.33
CA PHE A 59 -6.11 7.37 -2.38
C PHE A 59 -5.30 6.08 -2.37
N ALA A 60 -4.12 6.11 -1.73
CA ALA A 60 -3.28 4.94 -1.52
C ALA A 60 -2.88 4.81 -0.05
N HIS A 61 -2.66 3.59 0.42
CA HIS A 61 -2.06 3.33 1.72
C HIS A 61 -0.55 3.22 1.62
N LEU A 62 0.15 3.92 2.53
CA LEU A 62 1.60 3.95 2.63
C LEU A 62 2.11 3.24 3.88
N CYS A 63 3.08 2.41 3.67
CA CYS A 63 3.99 1.83 4.66
C CYS A 63 5.22 1.29 3.93
N ASP A 64 6.06 0.57 4.65
CA ASP A 64 7.11 -0.26 4.08
C ASP A 64 7.11 -1.63 4.76
N ALA A 65 7.92 -2.54 4.29
CA ALA A 65 8.18 -3.85 4.88
C ALA A 65 9.49 -4.41 4.30
N GLN A 66 10.03 -5.46 4.91
CA GLN A 66 11.18 -6.17 4.33
C GLN A 66 10.88 -6.57 2.88
N GLY A 67 11.86 -6.46 1.99
CA GLY A 67 11.69 -6.79 0.56
C GLY A 67 11.41 -8.27 0.32
N GLU A 68 11.91 -9.15 1.18
CA GLU A 68 11.61 -10.57 1.11
C GLU A 68 10.14 -10.86 1.45
N ILE A 69 9.52 -11.69 0.63
CA ILE A 69 8.12 -12.08 0.80
C ILE A 69 8.07 -13.41 1.55
N PRO A 70 7.46 -13.47 2.74
CA PRO A 70 7.33 -14.72 3.47
C PRO A 70 6.55 -15.76 2.68
N ALA A 71 7.06 -16.99 2.62
CA ALA A 71 6.34 -18.10 2.02
C ALA A 71 5.20 -18.60 2.91
N ASP A 72 5.32 -18.42 4.23
CA ASP A 72 4.29 -18.80 5.19
C ASP A 72 3.20 -17.74 5.33
N ARG A 73 1.95 -18.16 5.17
CA ARG A 73 0.78 -17.29 5.29
C ARG A 73 0.59 -16.71 6.69
N ALA A 74 0.93 -17.45 7.73
CA ALA A 74 0.79 -16.98 9.12
C ALA A 74 1.79 -15.85 9.38
N GLU A 75 3.03 -16.00 8.90
CA GLU A 75 4.06 -14.97 9.00
C GLU A 75 3.71 -13.74 8.16
N MET A 76 3.21 -13.92 6.94
CA MET A 76 2.71 -12.82 6.11
C MET A 76 1.60 -12.03 6.84
N THR A 77 0.68 -12.74 7.48
CA THR A 77 -0.42 -12.12 8.26
C THR A 77 0.11 -11.37 9.47
N ARG A 78 1.10 -11.92 10.17
CA ARG A 78 1.73 -11.31 11.33
C ARG A 78 2.41 -9.99 10.96
N ILE A 79 3.23 -9.98 9.93
CA ILE A 79 3.91 -8.77 9.44
C ILE A 79 2.90 -7.71 9.02
N LEU A 80 1.88 -8.09 8.27
CA LEU A 80 0.81 -7.20 7.81
C LEU A 80 0.13 -6.47 8.97
N ARG A 81 -0.09 -7.14 10.10
CA ARG A 81 -0.85 -6.62 11.24
C ARG A 81 0.00 -5.98 12.33
N GLU A 82 1.28 -6.33 12.41
CA GLU A 82 2.08 -6.06 13.60
C GLU A 82 3.46 -5.47 13.34
N GLU A 83 3.99 -5.55 12.11
CA GLU A 83 5.40 -5.24 11.82
C GLU A 83 5.64 -4.52 10.48
N ARG A 84 4.70 -3.71 10.02
CA ARG A 84 4.98 -2.83 8.89
C ARG A 84 6.04 -1.80 9.31
N LEU A 85 6.91 -1.42 8.38
CA LEU A 85 8.03 -0.49 8.62
C LEU A 85 7.65 0.94 8.24
N TYR A 86 8.41 1.90 8.77
CA TYR A 86 8.33 3.28 8.30
C TYR A 86 8.75 3.36 6.83
N VAL A 87 8.12 4.27 6.10
CA VAL A 87 8.36 4.41 4.65
C VAL A 87 9.83 4.74 4.40
N GLY A 88 10.51 3.91 3.61
CA GLY A 88 11.94 4.01 3.32
C GLY A 88 12.86 3.16 4.21
N GLU A 89 12.33 2.45 5.20
CA GLU A 89 13.13 1.52 6.02
C GLU A 89 13.18 0.09 5.48
N GLY A 90 12.31 -0.24 4.55
CA GLY A 90 12.17 -1.60 4.01
C GLY A 90 12.68 -1.75 2.59
N GLY A 91 12.05 -2.64 1.85
CA GLY A 91 12.43 -2.97 0.48
C GLY A 91 11.26 -2.93 -0.51
N ILE A 92 10.12 -2.35 -0.15
CA ILE A 92 9.03 -2.12 -1.09
C ILE A 92 9.44 -0.98 -2.04
N PRO A 93 9.30 -1.12 -3.37
CA PRO A 93 9.59 -0.05 -4.32
C PRO A 93 8.48 1.01 -4.32
N VAL A 94 8.28 1.68 -3.18
CA VAL A 94 7.16 2.59 -2.93
C VAL A 94 7.10 3.71 -3.98
N ALA A 95 8.22 4.33 -4.30
CA ALA A 95 8.26 5.41 -5.29
C ALA A 95 7.84 4.93 -6.68
N ASP A 96 8.28 3.72 -7.09
CA ASP A 96 7.95 3.17 -8.41
C ASP A 96 6.44 2.88 -8.53
N ILE A 97 5.84 2.36 -7.45
CA ILE A 97 4.39 2.12 -7.39
C ILE A 97 3.63 3.45 -7.46
N LEU A 98 3.98 4.42 -6.60
CA LEU A 98 3.28 5.70 -6.53
C LEU A 98 3.42 6.53 -7.81
N ASN A 99 4.54 6.44 -8.51
CA ASN A 99 4.77 7.15 -9.76
C ASN A 99 3.85 6.69 -10.90
N ARG A 100 3.27 5.48 -10.81
CA ARG A 100 2.28 4.98 -11.78
C ARG A 100 0.85 5.44 -11.48
N LEU A 101 0.57 5.83 -10.25
CA LEU A 101 -0.73 6.29 -9.81
C LEU A 101 -0.95 7.79 -10.14
N PRO A 102 -2.18 8.30 -10.22
CA PRO A 102 -2.42 9.75 -10.31
C PRO A 102 -1.91 10.48 -9.06
N GLU A 103 -1.83 11.80 -9.12
CA GLU A 103 -1.64 12.60 -7.93
C GLU A 103 -2.90 12.50 -7.05
N MET A 104 -2.73 12.07 -5.80
CA MET A 104 -3.83 11.81 -4.88
C MET A 104 -3.38 11.85 -3.42
N VAL A 105 -4.35 11.75 -2.52
CA VAL A 105 -4.07 11.65 -1.08
C VAL A 105 -3.39 10.32 -0.75
N HIS A 106 -2.39 10.38 0.11
CA HIS A 106 -1.77 9.20 0.69
C HIS A 106 -2.18 9.10 2.15
N SER A 107 -2.73 7.96 2.54
CA SER A 107 -3.04 7.60 3.91
C SER A 107 -1.96 6.65 4.44
N ILE A 108 -1.56 6.82 5.69
CA ILE A 108 -0.55 5.93 6.29
C ILE A 108 -1.27 4.79 6.99
N GLU A 109 -0.99 3.56 6.57
CA GLU A 109 -1.45 2.36 7.26
C GLU A 109 -0.25 1.53 7.69
N LEU A 110 0.20 1.75 8.95
CA LEU A 110 1.46 1.22 9.44
C LEU A 110 1.32 0.65 10.86
N PRO A 111 0.63 -0.49 11.04
CA PRO A 111 0.61 -1.17 12.33
C PRO A 111 2.00 -1.74 12.65
N HIS A 112 2.54 -1.36 13.81
CA HIS A 112 3.78 -1.89 14.35
C HIS A 112 3.69 -1.97 15.88
N LEU A 113 3.29 -3.14 16.39
CA LEU A 113 2.95 -3.29 17.81
C LEU A 113 4.12 -3.02 18.75
N ALA A 114 5.32 -3.46 18.41
CA ALA A 114 6.50 -3.23 19.25
C ALA A 114 6.80 -1.72 19.39
N ARG A 115 6.81 -0.98 18.28
CA ARG A 115 7.04 0.48 18.28
C ARG A 115 5.92 1.25 18.99
N ALA A 116 4.67 0.83 18.79
CA ALA A 116 3.54 1.44 19.47
C ALA A 116 3.60 1.23 20.99
N ARG A 117 4.12 0.09 21.46
CA ARG A 117 4.36 -0.17 22.88
C ARG A 117 5.56 0.62 23.43
N GLU A 118 6.64 0.73 22.65
CA GLU A 118 7.86 1.43 23.04
C GLU A 118 7.65 2.94 23.12
N PHE A 119 7.05 3.55 22.10
CA PHE A 119 6.95 5.01 21.96
C PHE A 119 5.59 5.57 22.41
N GLY A 120 4.56 4.73 22.51
CA GLY A 120 3.16 5.14 22.58
C GLY A 120 2.57 5.47 21.22
N TYR A 121 1.24 5.35 21.10
CA TYR A 121 0.55 5.50 19.80
C TYR A 121 0.73 6.88 19.17
N ALA A 122 0.72 7.96 19.96
CA ALA A 122 0.84 9.33 19.44
C ALA A 122 2.22 9.56 18.80
N GLU A 123 3.31 9.17 19.50
CA GLU A 123 4.67 9.29 18.98
C GLU A 123 4.89 8.37 17.78
N HIS A 124 4.36 7.14 17.83
CA HIS A 124 4.44 6.23 16.70
C HIS A 124 3.75 6.81 15.46
N ALA A 125 2.54 7.35 15.59
CA ALA A 125 1.82 8.00 14.49
C ALA A 125 2.58 9.22 13.93
N PHE A 126 3.18 10.03 14.81
CA PHE A 126 4.02 11.16 14.39
C PHE A 126 5.22 10.69 13.56
N ARG A 127 5.93 9.65 14.00
CA ARG A 127 7.08 9.06 13.27
C ARG A 127 6.65 8.46 11.93
N CYS A 128 5.48 7.81 11.86
CA CYS A 128 4.92 7.34 10.60
C CYS A 128 4.76 8.49 9.60
N LEU A 129 4.20 9.62 10.05
CA LEU A 129 3.98 10.78 9.20
C LEU A 129 5.30 11.41 8.75
N GLU A 130 6.25 11.59 9.67
CA GLU A 130 7.55 12.21 9.34
C GLU A 130 8.37 11.34 8.39
N SER A 131 8.35 10.01 8.54
CA SER A 131 9.00 9.10 7.59
C SER A 131 8.40 9.20 6.19
N ALA A 132 7.08 9.24 6.09
CA ALA A 132 6.41 9.37 4.80
C ALA A 132 6.73 10.71 4.11
N LYS A 133 6.76 11.82 4.86
CA LYS A 133 7.17 13.14 4.34
C LYS A 133 8.62 13.15 3.88
N ALA A 134 9.53 12.60 4.69
CA ALA A 134 10.95 12.53 4.35
C ALA A 134 11.17 11.68 3.08
N TYR A 135 10.48 10.55 2.98
CA TYR A 135 10.55 9.70 1.80
C TYR A 135 10.05 10.42 0.53
N ALA A 136 8.89 11.08 0.61
CA ALA A 136 8.34 11.84 -0.51
C ALA A 136 9.27 12.98 -0.95
N ALA A 137 9.92 13.67 -0.02
CA ALA A 137 10.88 14.73 -0.34
C ALA A 137 12.16 14.19 -1.02
N ALA A 138 12.60 12.97 -0.63
CA ALA A 138 13.77 12.31 -1.21
C ALA A 138 13.47 11.64 -2.58
N ASN A 139 12.20 11.36 -2.87
CA ASN A 139 11.74 10.68 -4.08
C ASN A 139 10.67 11.52 -4.81
N PRO A 140 11.02 12.71 -5.34
CA PRO A 140 10.06 13.56 -6.04
C PRO A 140 9.55 12.85 -7.29
N ARG A 141 8.27 13.05 -7.60
CA ARG A 141 7.69 12.50 -8.83
C ARG A 141 8.43 13.02 -10.07
N PRO A 142 8.68 12.16 -11.05
CA PRO A 142 9.14 12.61 -12.37
C PRO A 142 8.13 13.62 -12.96
N ARG A 143 8.67 14.68 -13.58
CA ARG A 143 7.85 15.69 -14.29
C ARG A 143 7.42 15.18 -15.64
#